data_47b9863f936304b39bf67d1556655cb4
#
_entry.id   47b9863f936304b39bf67d1556655cb4
#
_cell.length_a   1.000
_cell.length_b   1.000
_cell.length_c   1.000
_cell.angle_alpha   90.00
_cell.angle_beta   90.00
_cell.angle_gamma   90.00
#
_symmetry.space_group_name_H-M   'P 1'
#
loop_
_entity.id
_entity.type
_entity.pdbx_description
1 polymer ?
#
loop_
_entity_poly.entity_id
_entity_poly.type
_entity_poly.pdbx_seq_one_letter_code
_entity_poly.pdbx_strand_id
1 'polypeptide(L)'
;QSDIVKGDKFADKAIYSITDQGRAYFKELMASCAAGPVPLLFDFNVVITNLNKMDKADALELVSALRRSIQSSAESNEGYAREFADIPLVGRTIFEQQQLLYRALLEWLDHFEGQFLEE
;
A
#
# COMPACT_ATOMS: atom_id res chain seq x y z
N GLN A 1 22.89 -25.81 -0.83
CA GLN A 1 22.98 -25.69 -1.31
C GLN A 1 23.55 -25.33 -1.93
N SER A 2 23.69 -25.19 -2.18
CA SER A 2 24.25 -24.86 -2.67
C SER A 2 24.77 -24.82 -3.66
N ASP A 3 24.90 -24.94 -4.05
CA ASP A 3 25.53 -25.06 -4.93
C ASP A 3 25.21 -24.58 -5.97
N ILE A 4 25.07 -24.21 -6.22
CA ILE A 4 24.80 -23.76 -7.07
C ILE A 4 24.96 -23.80 -8.12
N VAL A 5 24.94 -23.83 -8.38
CA VAL A 5 25.29 -24.19 -9.29
C VAL A 5 25.00 -23.68 -10.45
N LYS A 6 24.48 -23.70 -11.09
CA LYS A 6 24.26 -23.25 -12.20
C LYS A 6 23.08 -22.62 -12.19
N GLY A 7 22.88 -21.60 -12.00
CA GLY A 7 21.95 -20.69 -12.04
C GLY A 7 20.53 -21.10 -12.12
N ASP A 8 19.95 -20.99 -13.24
CA ASP A 8 18.52 -21.25 -13.38
C ASP A 8 18.10 -22.59 -12.91
N LYS A 9 18.87 -23.60 -13.25
CA LYS A 9 18.55 -24.93 -12.85
C LYS A 9 18.58 -25.08 -11.36
N PHE A 10 19.56 -24.47 -10.73
CA PHE A 10 19.68 -24.55 -9.30
C PHE A 10 18.52 -23.83 -8.62
N ALA A 11 18.17 -22.68 -9.12
CA ALA A 11 17.07 -21.91 -8.56
C ALA A 11 15.77 -22.67 -8.65
N ASP A 12 15.50 -23.31 -9.79
CA ASP A 12 14.31 -24.12 -9.94
C ASP A 12 14.27 -25.25 -8.94
N LYS A 13 15.39 -25.93 -8.77
CA LYS A 13 15.46 -27.00 -7.83
C LYS A 13 15.24 -26.54 -6.41
N ALA A 14 15.80 -25.39 -6.07
CA ALA A 14 15.61 -24.84 -4.73
C ALA A 14 14.15 -24.56 -4.45
N ILE A 15 13.42 -24.10 -5.44
CA ILE A 15 12.00 -23.83 -5.29
C ILE A 15 11.23 -25.09 -5.01
N TYR A 16 11.59 -26.19 -5.67
CA TYR A 16 10.84 -27.42 -5.52
C TYR A 16 11.33 -28.31 -4.38
N SER A 17 12.39 -27.92 -3.71
CA SER A 17 13.02 -28.75 -2.68
C SER A 17 12.70 -28.34 -1.26
N ILE A 18 11.61 -27.62 -1.06
CA ILE A 18 11.28 -27.18 0.28
C ILE A 18 10.98 -28.39 1.16
N THR A 19 11.56 -28.40 2.36
CA THR A 19 11.39 -29.50 3.29
C THR A 19 10.09 -29.38 4.06
N ASP A 20 9.71 -30.45 4.76
CA ASP A 20 8.55 -30.39 5.63
C ASP A 20 8.74 -29.35 6.71
N GLN A 21 9.96 -29.24 7.23
CA GLN A 21 10.28 -28.24 8.24
C GLN A 21 10.13 -26.83 7.67
N GLY A 22 10.59 -26.64 6.43
CA GLY A 22 10.46 -25.36 5.77
C GLY A 22 9.00 -25.00 5.52
N ARG A 23 8.19 -25.98 5.19
CA ARG A 23 6.76 -25.76 5.00
C ARG A 23 6.08 -25.34 6.28
N ALA A 24 6.44 -25.99 7.38
CA ALA A 24 5.87 -25.66 8.69
C ALA A 24 6.26 -24.24 9.09
N TYR A 25 7.52 -23.87 8.86
CA TYR A 25 7.99 -22.54 9.16
C TYR A 25 7.26 -21.48 8.33
N PHE A 26 7.06 -21.78 7.05
CA PHE A 26 6.33 -20.90 6.16
C PHE A 26 4.90 -20.67 6.65
N LYS A 27 4.22 -21.72 7.06
CA LYS A 27 2.87 -21.60 7.60
C LYS A 27 2.83 -20.76 8.85
N GLU A 28 3.84 -20.89 9.71
CA GLU A 28 3.91 -20.09 10.92
C GLU A 28 4.08 -18.62 10.60
N LEU A 29 4.94 -18.31 9.61
CA LEU A 29 5.15 -16.94 9.19
C LEU A 29 3.87 -16.34 8.64
N MET A 30 3.16 -17.10 7.81
CA MET A 30 1.91 -16.63 7.24
C MET A 30 0.87 -16.36 8.30
N ALA A 31 0.73 -17.27 9.26
CA ALA A 31 -0.22 -17.11 10.34
C ALA A 31 0.12 -15.88 11.18
N SER A 32 1.40 -15.68 11.44
CA SER A 32 1.86 -14.55 12.23
C SER A 32 1.55 -13.22 11.53
N CYS A 33 1.80 -13.16 10.22
CA CYS A 33 1.50 -11.96 9.45
C CYS A 33 0.00 -11.69 9.41
N ALA A 34 -0.81 -12.74 9.32
CA ALA A 34 -2.26 -12.59 9.24
C ALA A 34 -2.89 -12.17 10.57
N ALA A 35 -2.24 -12.50 11.69
CA ALA A 35 -2.80 -12.27 13.02
C ALA A 35 -2.34 -10.97 13.67
N GLY A 36 -1.37 -10.30 13.07
CA GLY A 36 -0.82 -9.09 13.67
C GLY A 36 -1.77 -7.89 13.54
N PRO A 37 -1.49 -6.83 14.30
CA PRO A 37 -2.28 -5.62 14.16
C PRO A 37 -2.09 -4.99 12.77
N VAL A 38 -3.08 -4.21 12.35
CA VAL A 38 -3.05 -3.58 11.02
C VAL A 38 -3.00 -2.05 11.21
N PRO A 39 -1.80 -1.50 11.43
CA PRO A 39 -1.69 -0.05 11.59
C PRO A 39 -1.84 0.65 10.24
N LEU A 40 -2.52 1.79 10.26
CA LEU A 40 -2.67 2.63 9.08
C LEU A 40 -2.11 4.00 9.41
N LEU A 41 -0.81 4.15 9.17
CA LEU A 41 -0.09 5.38 9.49
C LEU A 41 0.44 6.00 8.21
N PHE A 42 0.07 7.24 7.96
CA PHE A 42 0.52 7.94 6.77
C PHE A 42 1.38 9.12 7.18
N ASP A 43 2.49 9.33 6.47
CA ASP A 43 3.40 10.42 6.76
C ASP A 43 2.70 11.77 6.68
N PHE A 44 1.74 11.91 5.77
CA PHE A 44 1.06 13.20 5.61
C PHE A 44 0.17 13.56 6.79
N ASN A 45 -0.04 12.63 7.74
CA ASN A 45 -0.83 12.96 8.93
C ASN A 45 -0.19 14.07 9.74
N VAL A 46 1.13 14.24 9.62
CA VAL A 46 1.80 15.34 10.31
C VAL A 46 1.34 16.69 9.77
N VAL A 47 1.00 16.73 8.48
CA VAL A 47 0.45 17.95 7.88
C VAL A 47 -0.94 18.20 8.46
N ILE A 48 -1.78 17.18 8.45
CA ILE A 48 -3.16 17.31 8.92
C ILE A 48 -3.22 17.82 10.36
N THR A 49 -2.40 17.23 11.22
CA THR A 49 -2.46 17.58 12.65
C THR A 49 -1.89 18.96 12.97
N ASN A 50 -1.25 19.58 12.00
CA ASN A 50 -0.64 20.90 12.20
C ASN A 50 -1.33 22.02 11.40
N LEU A 51 -2.40 21.71 10.69
CA LEU A 51 -3.07 22.72 9.88
C LEU A 51 -3.66 23.86 10.70
N ASN A 52 -4.01 23.60 11.95
CA ASN A 52 -4.58 24.63 12.80
C ASN A 52 -3.55 25.62 13.31
N LYS A 53 -2.28 25.42 12.98
CA LYS A 53 -1.20 26.33 13.40
C LYS A 53 -0.82 27.33 12.31
N MET A 54 -1.57 27.37 11.22
CA MET A 54 -1.22 28.23 10.09
C MET A 54 -2.47 28.94 9.59
N ASP A 55 -2.25 29.92 8.73
CA ASP A 55 -3.36 30.65 8.13
C ASP A 55 -4.26 29.72 7.35
N LYS A 56 -5.55 30.03 7.37
CA LYS A 56 -6.52 29.20 6.68
C LYS A 56 -6.19 29.03 5.20
N ALA A 57 -5.77 30.12 4.55
CA ALA A 57 -5.43 30.04 3.13
C ALA A 57 -4.26 29.11 2.88
N ASP A 58 -3.23 29.20 3.69
CA ASP A 58 -2.06 28.32 3.55
C ASP A 58 -2.44 26.88 3.84
N ALA A 59 -3.26 26.67 4.86
CA ALA A 59 -3.71 25.32 5.22
C ALA A 59 -4.49 24.69 4.07
N LEU A 60 -5.36 25.45 3.43
CA LEU A 60 -6.15 24.93 2.31
C LEU A 60 -5.29 24.60 1.11
N GLU A 61 -4.20 25.35 0.91
CA GLU A 61 -3.26 25.01 -0.16
C GLU A 61 -2.60 23.68 0.09
N LEU A 62 -2.27 23.39 1.35
CA LEU A 62 -1.69 22.09 1.69
C LEU A 62 -2.68 20.96 1.50
N VAL A 63 -3.95 21.19 1.84
CA VAL A 63 -4.99 20.19 1.60
C VAL A 63 -5.10 19.91 0.10
N SER A 64 -5.06 20.96 -0.72
CA SER A 64 -5.11 20.79 -2.17
C SER A 64 -3.90 20.02 -2.69
N ALA A 65 -2.72 20.33 -2.17
CA ALA A 65 -1.51 19.63 -2.56
C ALA A 65 -1.59 18.15 -2.20
N LEU A 66 -2.10 17.85 -1.02
CA LEU A 66 -2.26 16.47 -0.58
C LEU A 66 -3.26 15.74 -1.46
N ARG A 67 -4.37 16.41 -1.81
CA ARG A 67 -5.36 15.80 -2.71
C ARG A 67 -4.72 15.44 -4.03
N ARG A 68 -3.92 16.33 -4.61
CA ARG A 68 -3.25 16.05 -5.88
C ARG A 68 -2.28 14.89 -5.75
N SER A 69 -1.59 14.80 -4.62
CA SER A 69 -0.66 13.68 -4.41
C SER A 69 -1.39 12.36 -4.34
N ILE A 70 -2.52 12.32 -3.63
CA ILE A 70 -3.31 11.11 -3.54
C ILE A 70 -3.87 10.73 -4.90
N GLN A 71 -4.39 11.70 -5.65
CA GLN A 71 -4.92 11.45 -6.99
C GLN A 71 -3.84 10.92 -7.92
N SER A 72 -2.65 11.50 -7.85
CA SER A 72 -1.54 11.05 -8.68
C SER A 72 -1.14 9.62 -8.35
N SER A 73 -1.11 9.29 -7.05
CA SER A 73 -0.80 7.93 -6.64
C SER A 73 -1.86 6.95 -7.09
N ALA A 74 -3.14 7.35 -7.03
CA ALA A 74 -4.23 6.52 -7.50
C ALA A 74 -4.10 6.23 -9.00
N GLU A 75 -3.75 7.26 -9.77
CA GLU A 75 -3.58 7.10 -11.22
C GLU A 75 -2.42 6.18 -11.54
N SER A 76 -1.32 6.30 -10.81
CA SER A 76 -0.19 5.40 -11.00
C SER A 76 -0.57 3.96 -10.72
N ASN A 77 -1.33 3.75 -9.65
CA ASN A 77 -1.79 2.42 -9.29
C ASN A 77 -2.69 1.83 -10.38
N GLU A 78 -3.60 2.65 -10.93
CA GLU A 78 -4.45 2.22 -12.04
C GLU A 78 -3.62 1.79 -13.24
N GLY A 79 -2.57 2.55 -13.55
CA GLY A 79 -1.69 2.21 -14.65
C GLY A 79 -1.02 0.87 -14.45
N TYR A 80 -0.50 0.63 -13.25
CA TYR A 80 0.12 -0.65 -12.94
C TYR A 80 -0.90 -1.79 -12.98
N ALA A 81 -2.11 -1.54 -12.49
CA ALA A 81 -3.15 -2.56 -12.52
C ALA A 81 -3.46 -3.00 -13.94
N ARG A 82 -3.47 -2.05 -14.87
CA ARG A 82 -3.71 -2.39 -16.28
C ARG A 82 -2.51 -3.12 -16.88
N GLU A 83 -1.31 -2.66 -16.56
CA GLU A 83 -0.09 -3.26 -17.09
C GLU A 83 0.06 -4.70 -16.63
N PHE A 84 -0.33 -5.00 -15.40
CA PHE A 84 -0.16 -6.33 -14.82
C PHE A 84 -1.49 -7.06 -14.65
N ALA A 85 -2.40 -6.85 -15.62
CA ALA A 85 -3.72 -7.46 -15.55
C ALA A 85 -3.69 -8.97 -15.63
N ASP A 86 -2.61 -9.54 -16.17
CA ASP A 86 -2.52 -10.97 -16.42
C ASP A 86 -1.89 -11.76 -15.27
N ILE A 87 -1.46 -11.09 -14.21
CA ILE A 87 -0.88 -11.82 -13.07
C ILE A 87 -1.98 -12.50 -12.27
N PRO A 88 -1.62 -13.47 -11.42
CA PRO A 88 -2.63 -14.19 -10.63
C PRO A 88 -3.45 -13.27 -9.74
N LEU A 89 -4.63 -13.74 -9.38
CA LEU A 89 -5.57 -12.99 -8.57
C LEU A 89 -4.95 -12.45 -7.28
N VAL A 90 -4.08 -13.27 -6.65
CA VAL A 90 -3.48 -12.85 -5.38
C VAL A 90 -2.61 -11.60 -5.54
N GLY A 91 -2.09 -11.35 -6.74
CA GLY A 91 -1.36 -10.11 -7.02
C GLY A 91 -2.28 -8.99 -7.46
N ARG A 92 -3.27 -9.32 -8.29
CA ARG A 92 -4.21 -8.31 -8.77
C ARG A 92 -5.02 -7.68 -7.65
N THR A 93 -5.36 -8.49 -6.63
CA THR A 93 -6.18 -7.97 -5.54
C THR A 93 -5.44 -6.91 -4.72
N ILE A 94 -4.11 -6.90 -4.77
CA ILE A 94 -3.36 -5.85 -4.08
C ILE A 94 -3.57 -4.50 -4.77
N PHE A 95 -3.60 -4.48 -6.12
CA PHE A 95 -3.90 -3.25 -6.83
C PHE A 95 -5.31 -2.76 -6.51
N GLU A 96 -6.25 -3.69 -6.41
CA GLU A 96 -7.62 -3.34 -6.04
C GLU A 96 -7.69 -2.77 -4.64
N GLN A 97 -6.98 -3.37 -3.70
CA GLN A 97 -6.91 -2.88 -2.33
C GLN A 97 -6.39 -1.43 -2.31
N GLN A 98 -5.30 -1.18 -3.03
CA GLN A 98 -4.72 0.16 -3.08
C GLN A 98 -5.71 1.16 -3.66
N GLN A 99 -6.43 0.76 -4.71
CA GLN A 99 -7.39 1.65 -5.34
C GLN A 99 -8.51 2.02 -4.38
N LEU A 100 -8.99 1.05 -3.62
CA LEU A 100 -10.03 1.30 -2.62
C LEU A 100 -9.53 2.23 -1.53
N LEU A 101 -8.28 2.06 -1.12
CA LEU A 101 -7.71 2.91 -0.09
C LEU A 101 -7.55 4.36 -0.58
N TYR A 102 -7.07 4.54 -1.82
CA TYR A 102 -6.93 5.89 -2.36
C TYR A 102 -8.29 6.57 -2.46
N ARG A 103 -9.30 5.83 -2.88
CA ARG A 103 -10.66 6.38 -2.94
C ARG A 103 -11.14 6.81 -1.56
N ALA A 104 -10.92 5.96 -0.56
CA ALA A 104 -11.33 6.28 0.80
C ALA A 104 -10.59 7.51 1.32
N LEU A 105 -9.31 7.64 0.99
CA LEU A 105 -8.54 8.80 1.41
C LEU A 105 -9.07 10.08 0.79
N LEU A 106 -9.45 10.03 -0.49
CA LEU A 106 -9.99 11.19 -1.16
C LEU A 106 -11.35 11.60 -0.58
N GLU A 107 -12.20 10.62 -0.28
CA GLU A 107 -13.48 10.91 0.33
C GLU A 107 -13.32 11.50 1.72
N TRP A 108 -12.41 10.94 2.49
CA TRP A 108 -12.11 11.46 3.81
C TRP A 108 -11.60 12.90 3.73
N LEU A 109 -10.70 13.17 2.80
CA LEU A 109 -10.09 14.48 2.69
C LEU A 109 -11.12 15.54 2.30
N ASP A 110 -12.04 15.19 1.39
CA ASP A 110 -13.12 16.09 1.01
C ASP A 110 -14.01 16.41 2.22
N HIS A 111 -14.34 15.38 2.98
CA HIS A 111 -15.17 15.56 4.16
C HIS A 111 -14.46 16.44 5.20
N PHE A 112 -13.19 16.16 5.42
CA PHE A 112 -12.40 16.94 6.36
C PHE A 112 -12.30 18.41 5.92
N GLU A 113 -12.06 18.62 4.62
CA GLU A 113 -11.94 19.99 4.11
C GLU A 113 -13.22 20.78 4.35
N GLY A 114 -14.37 20.15 4.14
CA GLY A 114 -15.64 20.81 4.40
C GLY A 114 -15.79 21.21 5.86
N GLN A 115 -15.40 20.32 6.78
CA GLN A 115 -15.44 20.63 8.20
C GLN A 115 -14.46 21.73 8.57
N PHE A 116 -13.26 21.68 7.99
CA PHE A 116 -12.21 22.64 8.28
C PHE A 116 -12.60 24.04 7.83
N LEU A 117 -13.30 24.12 6.70
CA LEU A 117 -13.74 25.42 6.18
C LEU A 117 -14.75 26.08 7.10
N GLU A 118 -15.49 25.30 7.86
CA GLU A 118 -16.51 25.85 8.75
C GLU A 118 -15.97 26.26 10.10
N GLU A 119 -14.75 25.92 10.40
CA GLU A 119 -14.10 26.39 11.61
C GLU A 119 -13.51 27.75 11.39
#